data_06439ab94886c2e3bb52ed56de4fbd49
#
_entry.id   06439ab94886c2e3bb52ed56de4fbd49
#
_cell.length_a   1.000
_cell.length_b   1.000
_cell.length_c   1.000
_cell.angle_alpha   90.00
_cell.angle_beta   90.00
_cell.angle_gamma   90.00
#
_symmetry.space_group_name_H-M   'P 1'
#
loop_
_entity.id
_entity.type
_entity.pdbx_description
1 polymer ?
#
loop_
_entity_poly.entity_id
_entity_poly.type
_entity_poly.pdbx_seq_one_letter_code
_entity_poly.pdbx_strand_id
1 'polypeptide(L)'
;MHLANVKLKEQEEKFAKQLLDAGLQEMKHHLYPTDKNFIYDGLNRDGLLRCYRTFYNDDKSDICSIITFGERMCGHRGILHGGASASVLDQFFGLMMCLLDIQGFTGQLQLSYRKIILCPSTVLIRGSFLKEEGRKHYFKAVITDEVGDICVEAECLFIQSDVKKILDRALNKLQ
;
A
#
# COMPACT_ATOMS: atom_id res chain seq x y z
N MET A 1 -21.94 -6.41 13.96
CA MET A 1 -21.47 -5.71 12.76
C MET A 1 -21.24 -4.21 12.98
N HIS A 2 -22.20 -3.45 13.52
CA HIS A 2 -22.07 -2.00 13.71
C HIS A 2 -20.91 -1.57 14.64
N LEU A 3 -20.75 -2.21 15.81
CA LEU A 3 -19.69 -1.90 16.80
C LEU A 3 -18.26 -2.18 16.28
N ALA A 4 -18.06 -3.25 15.50
CA ALA A 4 -16.77 -3.55 14.91
C ALA A 4 -16.35 -2.47 13.88
N ASN A 5 -17.31 -1.99 13.09
CA ASN A 5 -17.07 -0.93 12.11
C ASN A 5 -16.71 0.40 12.77
N VAL A 6 -17.32 0.73 13.92
CA VAL A 6 -16.98 1.93 14.70
C VAL A 6 -15.55 1.86 15.20
N LYS A 7 -15.12 0.74 15.80
CA LYS A 7 -13.74 0.56 16.27
C LYS A 7 -12.69 0.67 15.16
N LEU A 8 -12.96 0.09 13.97
CA LEU A 8 -12.05 0.20 12.83
C LEU A 8 -11.89 1.65 12.38
N LYS A 9 -13.00 2.41 12.33
CA LYS A 9 -12.96 3.83 11.97
C LYS A 9 -12.24 4.68 13.02
N GLU A 10 -12.45 4.40 14.30
CA GLU A 10 -11.71 5.06 15.38
C GLU A 10 -10.19 4.81 15.26
N GLN A 11 -9.80 3.59 14.88
CA GLN A 11 -8.40 3.25 14.66
C GLN A 11 -7.82 3.96 13.43
N GLU A 12 -8.57 4.07 12.34
CA GLU A 12 -8.19 4.85 11.14
C GLU A 12 -7.90 6.31 11.52
N GLU A 13 -8.81 6.94 12.26
CA GLU A 13 -8.66 8.34 12.67
C GLU A 13 -7.53 8.54 13.70
N LYS A 14 -7.31 7.56 14.59
CA LYS A 14 -6.17 7.57 15.50
C LYS A 14 -4.84 7.59 14.74
N PHE A 15 -4.66 6.68 13.77
CA PHE A 15 -3.47 6.67 12.92
C PHE A 15 -3.34 7.96 12.11
N ALA A 16 -4.41 8.43 11.49
CA ALA A 16 -4.40 9.67 10.72
C ALA A 16 -3.96 10.87 11.59
N LYS A 17 -4.51 11.00 12.79
CA LYS A 17 -4.11 12.05 13.72
C LYS A 17 -2.62 11.95 14.09
N GLN A 18 -2.11 10.75 14.40
CA GLN A 18 -0.69 10.53 14.71
C GLN A 18 0.23 10.97 13.58
N LEU A 19 -0.13 10.67 12.32
CA LEU A 19 0.65 11.05 11.14
C LEU A 19 0.63 12.56 10.90
N LEU A 20 -0.54 13.20 11.06
CA LEU A 20 -0.69 14.66 10.94
C LEU A 20 0.08 15.39 12.05
N ASP A 21 -0.02 14.93 13.30
CA ASP A 21 0.72 15.48 14.44
C ASP A 21 2.25 15.31 14.26
N ALA A 22 2.69 14.31 13.52
CA ALA A 22 4.08 14.10 13.13
C ALA A 22 4.54 14.94 11.92
N GLY A 23 3.67 15.80 11.38
CA GLY A 23 3.98 16.72 10.27
C GLY A 23 3.81 16.12 8.87
N LEU A 24 3.23 14.92 8.74
CA LEU A 24 2.88 14.41 7.43
C LEU A 24 1.57 15.05 6.94
N GLN A 25 1.44 15.20 5.63
CA GLN A 25 0.22 15.68 4.98
C GLN A 25 -0.53 14.53 4.31
N GLU A 26 -1.85 14.54 4.37
CA GLU A 26 -2.69 13.56 3.70
C GLU A 26 -2.76 13.84 2.21
N MET A 27 -2.59 12.82 1.39
CA MET A 27 -2.76 12.90 -0.06
C MET A 27 -4.23 13.09 -0.41
N LYS A 28 -4.57 14.25 -0.97
CA LYS A 28 -5.96 14.65 -1.28
C LYS A 28 -6.49 14.02 -2.58
N HIS A 29 -5.60 13.69 -3.50
CA HIS A 29 -5.96 13.18 -4.82
C HIS A 29 -5.09 11.98 -5.18
N HIS A 30 -5.67 11.01 -5.87
CA HIS A 30 -4.89 9.89 -6.42
C HIS A 30 -3.94 10.40 -7.52
N LEU A 31 -2.71 9.89 -7.51
CA LEU A 31 -1.67 10.27 -8.47
C LEU A 31 -1.85 9.61 -9.84
N TYR A 32 -2.73 8.64 -9.95
CA TYR A 32 -3.05 7.91 -11.18
C TYR A 32 -4.53 7.51 -11.20
N PRO A 33 -5.08 7.15 -12.40
CA PRO A 33 -6.47 6.72 -12.52
C PRO A 33 -6.80 5.56 -11.59
N THR A 34 -7.90 5.66 -10.87
CA THR A 34 -8.37 4.62 -9.94
C THR A 34 -9.36 3.67 -10.57
N ASP A 35 -9.98 4.04 -11.67
CA ASP A 35 -10.86 3.19 -12.46
C ASP A 35 -10.07 2.02 -13.07
N LYS A 36 -10.63 0.82 -12.98
CA LYS A 36 -9.99 -0.44 -13.41
C LYS A 36 -8.69 -0.77 -12.68
N ASN A 37 -8.43 -0.13 -11.53
CA ASN A 37 -7.30 -0.45 -10.68
C ASN A 37 -7.67 -1.60 -9.73
N PHE A 38 -6.78 -2.59 -9.62
CA PHE A 38 -7.04 -3.78 -8.82
C PHE A 38 -7.32 -3.47 -7.34
N ILE A 39 -6.59 -2.55 -6.75
CA ILE A 39 -6.77 -2.16 -5.34
C ILE A 39 -7.91 -1.17 -5.18
N TYR A 40 -7.87 -0.03 -5.90
CA TYR A 40 -8.81 1.07 -5.68
C TYR A 40 -10.21 0.83 -6.23
N ASP A 41 -10.35 0.02 -7.27
CA ASP A 41 -11.65 -0.34 -7.85
C ASP A 41 -12.02 -1.79 -7.55
N GLY A 42 -11.10 -2.72 -7.77
CA GLY A 42 -11.37 -4.16 -7.60
C GLY A 42 -11.61 -4.57 -6.15
N LEU A 43 -10.77 -4.10 -5.22
CA LEU A 43 -10.84 -4.48 -3.80
C LEU A 43 -11.52 -3.46 -2.89
N ASN A 44 -11.82 -2.24 -3.34
CA ASN A 44 -12.51 -1.23 -2.53
C ASN A 44 -14.01 -1.49 -2.48
N ARG A 45 -14.41 -2.55 -1.80
CA ARG A 45 -15.79 -3.05 -1.66
C ARG A 45 -16.05 -3.57 -0.26
N ASP A 46 -17.33 -3.68 0.10
CA ASP A 46 -17.75 -4.19 1.40
C ASP A 46 -17.15 -5.57 1.72
N GLY A 47 -16.57 -5.65 2.91
CA GLY A 47 -15.91 -6.84 3.43
C GLY A 47 -14.51 -7.08 2.85
N LEU A 48 -14.03 -6.27 1.91
CA LEU A 48 -12.67 -6.30 1.35
C LEU A 48 -11.84 -5.14 1.90
N LEU A 49 -11.27 -4.26 1.06
CA LEU A 49 -10.60 -3.04 1.54
C LEU A 49 -11.64 -1.96 1.82
N ARG A 50 -11.55 -1.33 3.00
CA ARG A 50 -12.49 -0.28 3.44
C ARG A 50 -11.84 1.09 3.55
N CYS A 51 -10.53 1.12 3.67
CA CYS A 51 -9.75 2.33 3.79
C CYS A 51 -8.42 2.13 3.07
N TYR A 52 -8.01 3.15 2.34
CA TYR A 52 -6.66 3.29 1.80
C TYR A 52 -6.34 4.78 1.76
N ARG A 53 -5.75 5.30 2.86
CA ARG A 53 -5.37 6.71 3.02
C ARG A 53 -3.86 6.82 3.04
N THR A 54 -3.29 7.74 2.30
CA THR A 54 -1.84 7.91 2.20
C THR A 54 -1.41 9.27 2.74
N PHE A 55 -0.28 9.27 3.44
CA PHE A 55 0.34 10.43 4.06
C PHE A 55 1.83 10.48 3.68
N TYR A 56 2.38 11.66 3.56
CA TYR A 56 3.80 11.85 3.24
C TYR A 56 4.30 13.19 3.77
N ASN A 57 5.60 13.30 4.04
CA ASN A 57 6.26 14.56 4.37
C ASN A 57 6.71 15.30 3.10
N ASP A 58 7.10 16.56 3.22
CA ASP A 58 7.39 17.44 2.07
C ASP A 58 8.49 16.90 1.15
N ASP A 59 9.54 16.31 1.71
CA ASP A 59 10.65 15.71 0.96
C ASP A 59 10.39 14.27 0.50
N LYS A 60 9.22 13.70 0.84
CA LYS A 60 8.79 12.34 0.50
C LYS A 60 9.71 11.23 0.99
N SER A 61 10.48 11.50 2.04
CA SER A 61 11.35 10.52 2.69
C SER A 61 10.59 9.59 3.63
N ASP A 62 9.44 10.02 4.15
CA ASP A 62 8.54 9.25 5.00
C ASP A 62 7.15 9.18 4.37
N ILE A 63 6.76 7.99 3.94
CA ILE A 63 5.49 7.73 3.27
C ILE A 63 4.76 6.65 4.04
N CYS A 64 3.49 6.92 4.37
CA CYS A 64 2.66 6.04 5.16
C CYS A 64 1.31 5.82 4.48
N SER A 65 0.73 4.62 4.66
CA SER A 65 -0.67 4.38 4.27
C SER A 65 -1.41 3.67 5.39
N ILE A 66 -2.64 4.11 5.65
CA ILE A 66 -3.58 3.46 6.55
C ILE A 66 -4.47 2.56 5.71
N ILE A 67 -4.51 1.28 6.06
CA ILE A 67 -5.29 0.26 5.35
C ILE A 67 -6.23 -0.42 6.32
N THR A 68 -7.51 -0.52 5.97
CA THR A 68 -8.47 -1.33 6.72
C THR A 68 -8.91 -2.52 5.90
N PHE A 69 -8.55 -3.72 6.36
CA PHE A 69 -8.97 -4.99 5.79
C PHE A 69 -10.31 -5.43 6.35
N GLY A 70 -11.21 -5.86 5.48
CA GLY A 70 -12.49 -6.44 5.85
C GLY A 70 -12.42 -7.96 6.04
N GLU A 71 -13.49 -8.54 6.59
CA GLU A 71 -13.58 -9.95 6.97
C GLU A 71 -13.45 -10.94 5.80
N ARG A 72 -13.67 -10.49 4.55
CA ARG A 72 -13.56 -11.33 3.34
C ARG A 72 -12.12 -11.46 2.82
N MET A 73 -11.16 -10.81 3.47
CA MET A 73 -9.74 -10.86 3.10
C MET A 73 -8.95 -11.94 3.88
N CYS A 74 -9.66 -12.83 4.57
CA CYS A 74 -9.04 -13.91 5.34
C CYS A 74 -8.52 -15.05 4.44
N GLY A 75 -7.35 -15.60 4.78
CA GLY A 75 -6.85 -16.88 4.28
C GLY A 75 -7.30 -18.06 5.18
N HIS A 76 -7.19 -17.86 6.48
CA HIS A 76 -7.83 -18.69 7.50
C HIS A 76 -8.85 -17.84 8.26
N ARG A 77 -9.81 -18.50 8.93
CA ARG A 77 -10.85 -17.80 9.68
C ARG A 77 -10.23 -16.80 10.67
N GLY A 78 -10.54 -15.52 10.48
CA GLY A 78 -10.07 -14.42 11.33
C GLY A 78 -8.61 -14.00 11.12
N ILE A 79 -7.89 -14.58 10.15
CA ILE A 79 -6.49 -14.24 9.83
C ILE A 79 -6.39 -13.74 8.40
N LEU A 80 -5.78 -12.58 8.20
CA LEU A 80 -5.57 -11.98 6.89
C LEU A 80 -4.77 -12.91 5.96
N HIS A 81 -5.22 -13.04 4.72
CA HIS A 81 -4.50 -13.79 3.70
C HIS A 81 -3.17 -13.10 3.37
N GLY A 82 -2.06 -13.85 3.34
CA GLY A 82 -0.74 -13.28 3.02
C GLY A 82 -0.68 -12.56 1.68
N GLY A 83 -1.39 -13.07 0.67
CA GLY A 83 -1.53 -12.40 -0.63
C GLY A 83 -2.23 -11.04 -0.57
N ALA A 84 -3.12 -10.81 0.41
CA ALA A 84 -3.73 -9.50 0.61
C ALA A 84 -2.69 -8.48 1.08
N SER A 85 -1.81 -8.86 2.04
CA SER A 85 -0.68 -8.03 2.45
C SER A 85 0.28 -7.75 1.29
N ALA A 86 0.59 -8.77 0.48
CA ALA A 86 1.45 -8.61 -0.69
C ALA A 86 0.86 -7.63 -1.71
N SER A 87 -0.45 -7.74 -2.00
CA SER A 87 -1.13 -6.87 -2.96
C SER A 87 -1.14 -5.40 -2.53
N VAL A 88 -1.42 -5.11 -1.26
CA VAL A 88 -1.41 -3.72 -0.77
C VAL A 88 0.00 -3.16 -0.66
N LEU A 89 1.01 -3.98 -0.39
CA LEU A 89 2.41 -3.58 -0.39
C LEU A 89 2.93 -3.28 -1.79
N ASP A 90 2.59 -4.11 -2.78
CA ASP A 90 2.93 -3.84 -4.19
C ASP A 90 2.32 -2.51 -4.66
N GLN A 91 1.03 -2.29 -4.36
CA GLN A 91 0.35 -1.02 -4.64
C GLN A 91 1.00 0.16 -3.92
N PHE A 92 1.41 -0.02 -2.65
CA PHE A 92 2.07 1.01 -1.85
C PHE A 92 3.42 1.40 -2.45
N PHE A 93 4.24 0.44 -2.87
CA PHE A 93 5.49 0.72 -3.56
C PHE A 93 5.29 1.42 -4.91
N GLY A 94 4.27 1.02 -5.67
CA GLY A 94 3.87 1.73 -6.90
C GLY A 94 3.49 3.18 -6.64
N LEU A 95 2.80 3.45 -5.53
CA LEU A 95 2.47 4.80 -5.10
C LEU A 95 3.73 5.61 -4.72
N MET A 96 4.69 5.00 -4.01
CA MET A 96 5.96 5.64 -3.69
C MET A 96 6.72 6.06 -4.96
N MET A 97 6.75 5.19 -5.98
CA MET A 97 7.33 5.52 -7.28
C MET A 97 6.65 6.75 -7.90
N CYS A 98 5.31 6.79 -7.90
CA CYS A 98 4.55 7.94 -8.42
C CYS A 98 4.84 9.24 -7.64
N LEU A 99 4.92 9.18 -6.31
CA LEU A 99 5.27 10.32 -5.47
C LEU A 99 6.67 10.87 -5.77
N LEU A 100 7.60 10.01 -6.16
CA LEU A 100 8.97 10.36 -6.55
C LEU A 100 9.10 10.70 -8.05
N ASP A 101 7.99 10.75 -8.80
CA ASP A 101 7.95 10.99 -10.24
C ASP A 101 8.77 9.97 -11.05
N ILE A 102 8.78 8.72 -10.61
CA ILE A 102 9.47 7.62 -11.27
C ILE A 102 8.43 6.68 -11.89
N GLN A 103 8.56 6.38 -13.18
CA GLN A 103 7.71 5.42 -13.87
C GLN A 103 8.43 4.08 -14.05
N GLY A 104 7.72 2.97 -13.81
CA GLY A 104 8.32 1.66 -13.93
C GLY A 104 7.39 0.53 -13.50
N PHE A 105 7.98 -0.64 -13.35
CA PHE A 105 7.27 -1.87 -12.95
C PHE A 105 7.99 -2.56 -11.82
N THR A 106 7.23 -3.27 -10.99
CA THR A 106 7.77 -4.16 -9.97
C THR A 106 8.62 -5.24 -10.63
N GLY A 107 9.90 -5.25 -10.32
CA GLY A 107 10.84 -6.29 -10.77
C GLY A 107 10.96 -7.42 -9.76
N GLN A 108 10.87 -7.09 -8.48
CA GLN A 108 10.90 -8.06 -7.38
C GLN A 108 10.15 -7.51 -6.18
N LEU A 109 9.39 -8.36 -5.52
CA LEU A 109 8.75 -8.09 -4.23
C LEU A 109 9.06 -9.23 -3.28
N GLN A 110 9.70 -8.92 -2.16
CA GLN A 110 10.05 -9.88 -1.12
C GLN A 110 9.36 -9.51 0.17
N LEU A 111 8.70 -10.48 0.81
CA LEU A 111 8.00 -10.29 2.07
C LEU A 111 8.51 -11.26 3.14
N SER A 112 8.59 -10.77 4.36
CA SER A 112 8.82 -11.56 5.57
C SER A 112 7.65 -11.36 6.53
N TYR A 113 6.88 -12.41 6.76
CA TYR A 113 5.76 -12.40 7.70
C TYR A 113 6.28 -12.66 9.12
N ARG A 114 6.11 -11.68 10.02
CA ARG A 114 6.61 -11.74 11.41
C ARG A 114 5.52 -12.05 12.42
N LYS A 115 4.31 -11.51 12.19
CA LYS A 115 3.16 -11.66 13.07
C LYS A 115 1.90 -11.78 12.21
N ILE A 116 0.95 -12.59 12.64
CA ILE A 116 -0.37 -12.67 12.00
C ILE A 116 -1.09 -11.34 12.11
N ILE A 117 -1.82 -10.97 11.07
CA ILE A 117 -2.74 -9.84 11.08
C ILE A 117 -4.14 -10.43 11.23
N LEU A 118 -4.87 -10.00 12.26
CA LEU A 118 -6.27 -10.38 12.43
C LEU A 118 -7.14 -9.66 11.40
N CYS A 119 -8.28 -10.22 11.07
CA CYS A 119 -9.18 -9.67 10.08
C CYS A 119 -10.63 -9.75 10.55
N PRO A 120 -11.39 -8.64 10.62
CA PRO A 120 -11.04 -7.32 10.11
C PRO A 120 -10.08 -6.55 11.03
N SER A 121 -9.21 -5.71 10.46
CA SER A 121 -8.33 -4.82 11.21
C SER A 121 -7.84 -3.64 10.40
N THR A 122 -7.40 -2.60 11.09
CA THR A 122 -6.70 -1.44 10.51
C THR A 122 -5.21 -1.53 10.82
N VAL A 123 -4.38 -1.38 9.81
CA VAL A 123 -2.92 -1.44 9.89
C VAL A 123 -2.30 -0.16 9.33
N LEU A 124 -1.07 0.11 9.73
CA LEU A 124 -0.25 1.17 9.17
C LEU A 124 0.87 0.57 8.33
N ILE A 125 1.01 1.02 7.09
CA ILE A 125 2.18 0.76 6.25
C ILE A 125 3.07 1.99 6.31
N ARG A 126 4.36 1.79 6.55
CA ARG A 126 5.37 2.85 6.44
C ARG A 126 6.49 2.39 5.54
N GLY A 127 6.87 3.21 4.58
CA GLY A 127 7.92 2.89 3.63
C GLY A 127 8.90 4.03 3.39
N SER A 128 10.07 3.66 2.91
CA SER A 128 11.13 4.59 2.55
C SER A 128 11.89 4.09 1.32
N PHE A 129 12.42 5.05 0.56
CA PHE A 129 13.38 4.81 -0.50
C PHE A 129 14.73 4.42 0.11
N LEU A 130 15.39 3.42 -0.46
CA LEU A 130 16.69 2.95 0.01
C LEU A 130 17.84 3.47 -0.84
N LYS A 131 17.77 3.20 -2.16
CA LYS A 131 18.82 3.57 -3.12
C LYS A 131 18.34 3.41 -4.55
N GLU A 132 19.10 3.99 -5.47
CA GLU A 132 18.97 3.71 -6.90
C GLU A 132 20.31 3.22 -7.49
N GLU A 133 20.22 2.36 -8.49
CA GLU A 133 21.34 1.84 -9.27
C GLU A 133 20.95 1.83 -10.75
N GLY A 134 21.21 2.94 -11.44
CA GLY A 134 20.76 3.14 -12.81
C GLY A 134 19.23 3.14 -12.90
N ARG A 135 18.65 2.12 -13.54
CA ARG A 135 17.18 2.00 -13.65
C ARG A 135 16.54 1.22 -12.50
N LYS A 136 17.32 0.78 -11.52
CA LYS A 136 16.86 -0.02 -10.39
C LYS A 136 16.62 0.87 -9.17
N HIS A 137 15.41 0.89 -8.66
CA HIS A 137 15.00 1.64 -7.46
C HIS A 137 14.60 0.66 -6.37
N TYR A 138 15.24 0.78 -5.21
CA TYR A 138 15.05 -0.13 -4.08
C TYR A 138 14.28 0.57 -2.98
N PHE A 139 13.26 -0.10 -2.48
CA PHE A 139 12.38 0.39 -1.42
C PHE A 139 12.25 -0.63 -0.32
N LYS A 140 11.92 -0.16 0.88
CA LYS A 140 11.47 -1.01 1.98
C LYS A 140 10.18 -0.48 2.56
N ALA A 141 9.38 -1.37 3.15
CA ALA A 141 8.20 -1.02 3.92
C ALA A 141 7.95 -2.02 5.04
N VAL A 142 7.23 -1.58 6.05
CA VAL A 142 6.72 -2.43 7.13
C VAL A 142 5.22 -2.23 7.27
N ILE A 143 4.50 -3.32 7.59
CA ILE A 143 3.13 -3.25 8.08
C ILE A 143 3.19 -3.41 9.60
N THR A 144 2.58 -2.47 10.33
CA THR A 144 2.41 -2.55 11.78
C THR A 144 0.94 -2.61 12.16
N ASP A 145 0.63 -3.31 13.24
CA ASP A 145 -0.71 -3.37 13.82
C ASP A 145 -1.02 -2.14 14.70
N GLU A 146 -2.18 -2.16 15.37
CA GLU A 146 -2.68 -1.07 16.21
C GLU A 146 -1.84 -0.76 17.44
N VAL A 147 -1.00 -1.71 17.88
CA VAL A 147 -0.09 -1.53 19.02
C VAL A 147 1.35 -1.22 18.59
N GLY A 148 1.62 -1.21 17.28
CA GLY A 148 2.92 -0.88 16.69
C GLY A 148 3.83 -2.09 16.45
N ASP A 149 3.35 -3.32 16.63
CA ASP A 149 4.12 -4.51 16.35
C ASP A 149 4.27 -4.72 14.84
N ILE A 150 5.48 -5.07 14.40
CA ILE A 150 5.76 -5.38 12.99
C ILE A 150 5.11 -6.72 12.64
N CYS A 151 4.18 -6.67 11.70
CA CYS A 151 3.49 -7.86 11.16
C CYS A 151 4.15 -8.37 9.87
N VAL A 152 4.54 -7.45 8.98
CA VAL A 152 5.18 -7.80 7.70
C VAL A 152 6.30 -6.81 7.44
N GLU A 153 7.44 -7.32 6.99
CA GLU A 153 8.52 -6.53 6.40
C GLU A 153 8.56 -6.83 4.90
N ALA A 154 8.81 -5.81 4.09
CA ALA A 154 8.87 -5.95 2.65
C ALA A 154 10.03 -5.15 2.04
N GLU A 155 10.63 -5.73 1.01
CA GLU A 155 11.58 -5.06 0.14
C GLU A 155 11.08 -5.17 -1.31
N CYS A 156 11.27 -4.10 -2.07
CA CYS A 156 10.83 -4.03 -3.45
C CYS A 156 11.94 -3.45 -4.33
N LEU A 157 12.14 -4.12 -5.47
CA LEU A 157 12.92 -3.60 -6.59
C LEU A 157 11.96 -3.17 -7.69
N PHE A 158 11.96 -1.89 -8.02
CA PHE A 158 11.33 -1.36 -9.22
C PHE A 158 12.34 -1.17 -10.35
N ILE A 159 11.91 -1.42 -11.57
CA ILE A 159 12.69 -1.16 -12.79
C ILE A 159 12.07 0.03 -13.50
N GLN A 160 12.76 1.16 -13.49
CA GLN A 160 12.36 2.35 -14.23
C GLN A 160 12.26 2.03 -15.73
N SER A 161 11.16 2.43 -16.33
CA SER A 161 10.82 2.09 -17.71
C SER A 161 9.93 3.17 -18.32
N ASP A 162 10.05 3.36 -19.63
CA ASP A 162 9.09 4.15 -20.40
C ASP A 162 7.80 3.31 -20.59
N VAL A 163 6.89 3.47 -19.63
CA VAL A 163 5.62 2.73 -19.56
C VAL A 163 4.80 2.94 -20.84
N LYS A 164 4.74 4.19 -21.35
CA LYS A 164 3.99 4.52 -22.57
C LYS A 164 4.51 3.73 -23.76
N LYS A 165 5.82 3.75 -23.96
CA LYS A 165 6.46 3.02 -25.08
C LYS A 165 6.25 1.51 -25.00
N ILE A 166 6.20 0.95 -23.77
CA ILE A 166 5.95 -0.48 -23.56
C ILE A 166 4.49 -0.81 -23.90
N LEU A 167 3.53 0.00 -23.46
CA LEU A 167 2.11 -0.18 -23.76
C LEU A 167 1.83 -0.05 -25.27
N ASP A 168 2.37 0.96 -25.93
CA ASP A 168 2.22 1.16 -27.38
C ASP A 168 2.74 -0.07 -28.15
N ARG A 169 3.89 -0.61 -27.76
CA ARG A 169 4.44 -1.83 -28.38
C ARG A 169 3.58 -3.07 -28.14
N ALA A 170 2.97 -3.20 -26.95
CA ALA A 170 2.11 -4.32 -26.63
C ALA A 170 0.79 -4.26 -27.43
N LEU A 171 0.18 -3.09 -27.51
CA LEU A 171 -1.06 -2.87 -28.26
C LEU A 171 -0.89 -3.09 -29.77
N ASN A 172 0.23 -2.66 -30.35
CA ASN A 172 0.54 -2.88 -31.76
C ASN A 172 0.78 -4.35 -32.15
N LYS A 173 1.04 -5.23 -31.16
CA LYS A 173 1.17 -6.67 -31.38
C LYS A 173 -0.18 -7.42 -31.32
N LEU A 174 -1.23 -6.77 -30.85
CA LEU A 174 -2.56 -7.37 -30.73
C LEU A 174 -3.47 -7.00 -31.93
N GLN A 175 -2.99 -6.14 -32.82
CA GLN A 175 -3.59 -5.81 -34.13
C GLN A 175 -2.95 -6.66 -35.23
#